data_f0922410ba9d8e46eda7f845de9af7c4
#
_entry.id   f0922410ba9d8e46eda7f845de9af7c4
#
_cell.length_a   1.000
_cell.length_b   1.000
_cell.length_c   1.000
_cell.angle_alpha   90.00
_cell.angle_beta   90.00
_cell.angle_gamma   90.00
#
_symmetry.space_group_name_H-M   'P 1'
#
loop_
_entity.id
_entity.type
_entity.pdbx_description
1 polymer ?
#
loop_
_entity_poly.entity_id
_entity_poly.type
_entity_poly.pdbx_seq_one_letter_code
_entity_poly.pdbx_strand_id
1 'polypeptide(L)'
;MPTTTLDHPIVAIKPIPVSTTERGTELQVKVTAPVIGTNLPVIVFSHGNGWSMDGYEPLVDRWAAAGFVVVQPTHLDSRRNGIGFDDPRFGTIWRVRIADLHAVLAQLDAILAQAGGLDARVDHGRIAVVGHSWGAQTAGALLGARVLDTGGVPGASFAHPAVKAGVLITVTGTGESLPPFALEHLPFMRPDYASMTAPALIIAGGKDQSAMSTRGPDWFLDAYQLSPAPKRLLSIAEGEHTLGGIAGERVAETTDENPARVALVADAVSAYLLDQLDLDPTRWPALVERATASNGEFTIARKD
;
A
#
# COMPACT_ATOMS: atom_id res chain seq x y z
N MET A 1 -6.22 22.03 -21.94
CA MET A 1 -5.46 21.07 -22.76
C MET A 1 -5.01 19.97 -21.82
N PRO A 2 -5.22 18.68 -22.12
CA PRO A 2 -4.69 17.63 -21.27
C PRO A 2 -3.17 17.71 -21.33
N THR A 3 -2.54 17.96 -20.20
CA THR A 3 -1.10 17.80 -20.04
C THR A 3 -0.77 16.35 -20.31
N THR A 4 -0.18 16.08 -21.46
CA THR A 4 0.36 14.77 -21.82
C THR A 4 1.44 14.47 -20.78
N THR A 5 1.13 13.64 -19.81
CA THR A 5 2.14 13.02 -18.95
C THR A 5 3.05 12.24 -19.90
N LEU A 6 4.33 12.59 -19.95
CA LEU A 6 5.32 11.78 -20.66
C LEU A 6 5.42 10.46 -19.87
N ASP A 7 4.67 9.45 -20.31
CA ASP A 7 4.80 8.10 -19.77
C ASP A 7 6.19 7.60 -20.14
N HIS A 8 7.07 7.46 -19.15
CA HIS A 8 8.39 6.91 -19.36
C HIS A 8 8.27 5.41 -19.74
N PRO A 9 9.05 4.92 -20.70
CA PRO A 9 9.19 3.48 -20.90
C PRO A 9 9.71 2.85 -19.61
N ILE A 10 9.14 1.70 -19.25
CA ILE A 10 9.42 1.00 -18.00
C ILE A 10 10.10 -0.35 -18.23
N VAL A 11 10.79 -0.83 -17.21
CA VAL A 11 11.36 -2.16 -17.12
C VAL A 11 10.97 -2.81 -15.79
N ALA A 12 10.69 -4.12 -15.84
CA ALA A 12 10.42 -4.92 -14.64
C ALA A 12 11.44 -6.07 -14.55
N ILE A 13 12.08 -6.20 -13.38
CA ILE A 13 13.10 -7.21 -13.11
C ILE A 13 12.65 -8.04 -11.92
N LYS A 14 12.55 -9.35 -12.10
CA LYS A 14 12.13 -10.34 -11.09
C LYS A 14 12.58 -11.76 -11.48
N PRO A 15 12.73 -12.68 -10.52
CA PRO A 15 12.77 -12.45 -9.08
C PRO A 15 14.15 -11.92 -8.67
N ILE A 16 14.19 -11.08 -7.64
CA ILE A 16 15.42 -10.69 -6.95
C ILE A 16 15.34 -11.24 -5.53
N PRO A 17 16.31 -12.06 -5.08
CA PRO A 17 16.31 -12.61 -3.73
C PRO A 17 16.72 -11.56 -2.69
N VAL A 18 16.06 -11.62 -1.53
CA VAL A 18 16.36 -10.78 -0.37
C VAL A 18 16.61 -11.67 0.84
N SER A 19 17.72 -11.47 1.50
CA SER A 19 18.09 -12.27 2.68
C SER A 19 17.20 -11.94 3.89
N THR A 20 16.62 -12.97 4.50
CA THR A 20 15.82 -12.85 5.73
C THR A 20 16.16 -13.99 6.69
N THR A 21 16.09 -13.75 8.01
CA THR A 21 16.51 -14.73 9.02
C THR A 21 15.36 -15.55 9.61
N GLU A 22 14.14 -15.03 9.62
CA GLU A 22 13.04 -15.61 10.44
C GLU A 22 11.89 -16.18 9.62
N ARG A 23 11.96 -16.10 8.30
CA ARG A 23 10.84 -16.39 7.41
C ARG A 23 10.69 -17.89 7.04
N GLY A 24 11.80 -18.66 7.09
CA GLY A 24 11.84 -20.07 6.70
C GLY A 24 11.78 -20.34 5.19
N THR A 25 11.60 -19.30 4.38
CA THR A 25 11.64 -19.33 2.90
C THR A 25 12.31 -18.08 2.38
N GLU A 26 12.84 -18.11 1.16
CA GLU A 26 13.46 -16.94 0.54
C GLU A 26 12.41 -15.84 0.30
N LEU A 27 12.76 -14.59 0.64
CA LEU A 27 11.97 -13.43 0.23
C LEU A 27 12.39 -13.06 -1.19
N GLN A 28 11.42 -12.91 -2.08
CA GLN A 28 11.63 -12.49 -3.46
C GLN A 28 10.91 -11.18 -3.72
N VAL A 29 11.54 -10.29 -4.49
CA VAL A 29 10.96 -9.02 -4.90
C VAL A 29 10.97 -8.85 -6.41
N LYS A 30 10.03 -8.03 -6.90
CA LYS A 30 10.04 -7.45 -8.25
C LYS A 30 10.38 -5.97 -8.11
N VAL A 31 11.23 -5.47 -9.01
CA VAL A 31 11.50 -4.05 -9.18
C VAL A 31 10.96 -3.61 -10.53
N THR A 32 10.09 -2.60 -10.54
CA THR A 32 9.59 -1.95 -11.75
C THR A 32 10.02 -0.49 -11.74
N ALA A 33 10.64 -0.02 -12.81
CA ALA A 33 11.24 1.32 -12.84
C ALA A 33 11.19 1.95 -14.23
N PRO A 34 11.28 3.30 -14.34
CA PRO A 34 11.50 3.95 -15.61
C PRO A 34 12.90 3.59 -16.18
N VAL A 35 12.97 3.38 -17.50
CA VAL A 35 14.22 3.07 -18.19
C VAL A 35 15.24 4.20 -18.07
N ILE A 36 14.78 5.45 -17.98
CA ILE A 36 15.61 6.65 -17.86
C ILE A 36 15.28 7.43 -16.58
N GLY A 37 16.11 8.40 -16.24
CA GLY A 37 15.94 9.30 -15.09
C GLY A 37 16.94 9.04 -13.97
N THR A 38 17.12 10.04 -13.12
CA THR A 38 17.98 10.04 -11.92
C THR A 38 17.22 10.69 -10.76
N ASN A 39 17.69 10.53 -9.53
CA ASN A 39 17.02 11.00 -8.33
C ASN A 39 15.56 10.50 -8.22
N LEU A 40 15.35 9.26 -8.66
CA LEU A 40 14.03 8.65 -8.70
C LEU A 40 13.53 8.34 -7.28
N PRO A 41 12.28 8.73 -6.93
CA PRO A 41 11.66 8.33 -5.68
C PRO A 41 11.34 6.83 -5.68
N VAL A 42 11.30 6.24 -4.49
CA VAL A 42 11.03 4.80 -4.32
C VAL A 42 9.68 4.57 -3.65
N ILE A 43 8.91 3.66 -4.19
CA ILE A 43 7.72 3.07 -3.56
C ILE A 43 8.05 1.63 -3.15
N VAL A 44 7.92 1.30 -1.86
CA VAL A 44 7.86 -0.08 -1.41
C VAL A 44 6.39 -0.47 -1.30
N PHE A 45 5.94 -1.40 -2.16
CA PHE A 45 4.53 -1.77 -2.26
C PHE A 45 4.24 -3.12 -1.63
N SER A 46 3.30 -3.15 -0.68
CA SER A 46 2.82 -4.35 0.01
C SER A 46 1.47 -4.81 -0.54
N HIS A 47 1.44 -6.02 -1.12
CA HIS A 47 0.23 -6.60 -1.71
C HIS A 47 -0.82 -7.05 -0.67
N GLY A 48 -2.09 -7.21 -1.07
CA GLY A 48 -3.16 -7.78 -0.25
C GLY A 48 -2.92 -9.25 0.12
N ASN A 49 -3.75 -9.79 1.02
CA ASN A 49 -3.66 -11.18 1.45
C ASN A 49 -3.69 -12.15 0.26
N GLY A 50 -2.81 -13.12 0.26
CA GLY A 50 -2.74 -14.17 -0.76
C GLY A 50 -2.13 -13.77 -2.10
N TRP A 51 -1.87 -12.47 -2.34
CA TRP A 51 -1.26 -11.97 -3.57
C TRP A 51 0.26 -12.16 -3.59
N SER A 52 0.94 -11.58 -4.57
CA SER A 52 2.38 -11.67 -4.75
C SER A 52 2.94 -10.46 -5.50
N MET A 53 4.24 -10.41 -5.70
CA MET A 53 4.92 -9.43 -6.55
C MET A 53 4.45 -9.41 -8.02
N ASP A 54 3.68 -10.41 -8.45
CA ASP A 54 3.20 -10.50 -9.84
C ASP A 54 1.80 -9.91 -10.05
N GLY A 55 1.18 -9.39 -9.02
CA GLY A 55 -0.07 -8.64 -9.14
C GLY A 55 0.13 -7.13 -9.17
N TYR A 56 -0.98 -6.42 -9.34
CA TYR A 56 -1.06 -4.95 -9.29
C TYR A 56 -0.37 -4.21 -10.44
N GLU A 57 -0.14 -4.87 -11.57
CA GLU A 57 0.43 -4.22 -12.76
C GLU A 57 -0.33 -2.93 -13.14
N PRO A 58 -1.68 -2.86 -13.08
CA PRO A 58 -2.41 -1.65 -13.46
C PRO A 58 -2.04 -0.40 -12.64
N LEU A 59 -1.56 -0.58 -11.40
CA LEU A 59 -1.05 0.50 -10.57
C LEU A 59 0.45 0.70 -10.73
N VAL A 60 1.21 -0.39 -10.60
CA VAL A 60 2.68 -0.37 -10.55
C VAL A 60 3.29 0.17 -11.83
N ASP A 61 2.77 -0.23 -12.99
CA ASP A 61 3.26 0.22 -14.27
C ASP A 61 3.01 1.72 -14.47
N ARG A 62 1.85 2.24 -14.02
CA ARG A 62 1.55 3.66 -14.04
C ARG A 62 2.45 4.46 -13.09
N TRP A 63 2.73 3.95 -11.89
CA TRP A 63 3.65 4.62 -10.97
C TRP A 63 5.08 4.64 -11.52
N ALA A 64 5.53 3.53 -12.10
CA ALA A 64 6.84 3.49 -12.76
C ALA A 64 6.91 4.45 -13.95
N ALA A 65 5.87 4.49 -14.80
CA ALA A 65 5.78 5.44 -15.90
C ALA A 65 5.73 6.90 -15.42
N ALA A 66 5.21 7.16 -14.21
CA ALA A 66 5.21 8.46 -13.57
C ALA A 66 6.56 8.85 -12.91
N GLY A 67 7.57 7.96 -12.96
CA GLY A 67 8.92 8.25 -12.49
C GLY A 67 9.32 7.59 -11.17
N PHE A 68 8.50 6.69 -10.60
CA PHE A 68 8.85 5.98 -9.38
C PHE A 68 9.61 4.67 -9.66
N VAL A 69 10.53 4.30 -8.78
CA VAL A 69 11.01 2.93 -8.67
C VAL A 69 10.11 2.19 -7.69
N VAL A 70 9.45 1.12 -8.15
CA VAL A 70 8.52 0.35 -7.32
C VAL A 70 9.12 -1.00 -6.97
N VAL A 71 9.25 -1.28 -5.66
CA VAL A 71 9.77 -2.56 -5.13
C VAL A 71 8.62 -3.33 -4.48
N GLN A 72 8.33 -4.52 -5.01
CA GLN A 72 7.22 -5.38 -4.58
C GLN A 72 7.75 -6.70 -4.01
N PRO A 73 7.67 -6.95 -2.69
CA PRO A 73 7.94 -8.28 -2.12
C PRO A 73 6.79 -9.25 -2.39
N THR A 74 7.09 -10.56 -2.38
CA THR A 74 6.10 -11.63 -2.19
C THR A 74 6.09 -12.04 -0.73
N HIS A 75 5.07 -11.63 0.02
CA HIS A 75 4.93 -11.97 1.43
C HIS A 75 4.66 -13.47 1.67
N LEU A 76 4.90 -13.92 2.89
CA LEU A 76 4.82 -15.34 3.25
C LEU A 76 3.41 -15.92 3.08
N ASP A 77 2.35 -15.14 3.31
CA ASP A 77 0.95 -15.50 3.12
C ASP A 77 0.49 -15.55 1.65
N SER A 78 1.39 -15.31 0.69
CA SER A 78 1.06 -15.49 -0.72
C SER A 78 0.55 -16.92 -0.96
N ARG A 79 -0.53 -17.05 -1.73
CA ARG A 79 -1.07 -18.38 -2.17
C ARG A 79 0.01 -19.27 -2.78
N ARG A 80 1.08 -18.69 -3.32
CA ARG A 80 2.24 -19.42 -3.86
C ARG A 80 3.00 -20.24 -2.81
N ASN A 81 2.97 -19.80 -1.56
CA ASN A 81 3.70 -20.43 -0.45
C ASN A 81 2.86 -21.50 0.27
N GLY A 82 1.57 -21.64 -0.05
CA GLY A 82 0.68 -22.64 0.53
C GLY A 82 0.42 -22.46 2.03
N ILE A 83 0.65 -21.26 2.58
CA ILE A 83 0.39 -20.95 3.99
C ILE A 83 -1.08 -20.59 4.17
N GLY A 84 -1.83 -21.44 4.85
CA GLY A 84 -3.23 -21.23 5.23
C GLY A 84 -3.43 -21.09 6.73
N PHE A 85 -4.68 -20.98 7.18
CA PHE A 85 -5.04 -20.82 8.59
C PHE A 85 -4.54 -21.94 9.50
N ASP A 86 -4.37 -23.15 8.95
CA ASP A 86 -3.89 -24.33 9.69
C ASP A 86 -2.36 -24.34 9.88
N ASP A 87 -1.63 -23.43 9.22
CA ASP A 87 -0.18 -23.33 9.37
C ASP A 87 0.15 -22.58 10.67
N PRO A 88 0.98 -23.13 11.56
CA PRO A 88 1.32 -22.50 12.84
C PRO A 88 1.97 -21.11 12.71
N ARG A 89 2.53 -20.79 11.53
CA ARG A 89 3.10 -19.48 11.23
C ARG A 89 2.04 -18.41 10.95
N PHE A 90 0.80 -18.82 10.67
CA PHE A 90 -0.26 -17.89 10.26
C PHE A 90 -0.55 -16.83 11.34
N GLY A 91 -0.56 -17.20 12.62
CA GLY A 91 -0.77 -16.26 13.73
C GLY A 91 0.28 -15.16 13.85
N THR A 92 1.47 -15.35 13.27
CA THR A 92 2.56 -14.37 13.26
C THR A 92 2.80 -13.73 11.89
N ILE A 93 1.99 -14.06 10.90
CA ILE A 93 2.16 -13.66 9.50
C ILE A 93 2.32 -12.13 9.35
N TRP A 94 1.57 -11.36 10.11
CA TRP A 94 1.62 -9.92 10.10
C TRP A 94 3.01 -9.35 10.49
N ARG A 95 3.70 -10.00 11.45
CA ARG A 95 5.06 -9.63 11.84
C ARG A 95 6.05 -9.97 10.73
N VAL A 96 5.88 -11.13 10.09
CA VAL A 96 6.70 -11.52 8.95
C VAL A 96 6.56 -10.53 7.80
N ARG A 97 5.33 -10.08 7.49
CA ARG A 97 5.10 -9.05 6.48
C ARG A 97 5.80 -7.73 6.79
N ILE A 98 5.77 -7.29 8.04
CA ILE A 98 6.47 -6.08 8.49
C ILE A 98 7.98 -6.28 8.38
N ALA A 99 8.50 -7.43 8.83
CA ALA A 99 9.92 -7.77 8.73
C ALA A 99 10.38 -7.86 7.27
N ASP A 100 9.55 -8.36 6.36
CA ASP A 100 9.82 -8.36 4.92
C ASP A 100 10.06 -6.93 4.39
N LEU A 101 9.21 -5.96 4.77
CA LEU A 101 9.39 -4.57 4.33
C LEU A 101 10.65 -3.94 4.95
N HIS A 102 10.94 -4.22 6.21
CA HIS A 102 12.19 -3.77 6.84
C HIS A 102 13.42 -4.38 6.16
N ALA A 103 13.37 -5.67 5.78
CA ALA A 103 14.46 -6.33 5.05
C ALA A 103 14.66 -5.74 3.65
N VAL A 104 13.57 -5.41 2.95
CA VAL A 104 13.62 -4.71 1.65
C VAL A 104 14.29 -3.35 1.81
N LEU A 105 13.89 -2.56 2.80
CA LEU A 105 14.46 -1.23 3.05
C LEU A 105 15.93 -1.29 3.47
N ALA A 106 16.30 -2.27 4.31
CA ALA A 106 17.68 -2.45 4.76
C ALA A 106 18.64 -2.92 3.65
N GLN A 107 18.11 -3.61 2.62
CA GLN A 107 18.89 -4.16 1.51
C GLN A 107 18.58 -3.45 0.19
N LEU A 108 17.98 -2.25 0.23
CA LEU A 108 17.48 -1.56 -0.95
C LEU A 108 18.56 -1.38 -2.02
N ASP A 109 19.77 -0.95 -1.65
CA ASP A 109 20.89 -0.78 -2.59
C ASP A 109 21.25 -2.10 -3.29
N ALA A 110 21.35 -3.18 -2.54
CA ALA A 110 21.70 -4.49 -3.09
C ALA A 110 20.60 -5.03 -4.02
N ILE A 111 19.33 -4.76 -3.73
CA ILE A 111 18.18 -5.07 -4.59
C ILE A 111 18.26 -4.26 -5.88
N LEU A 112 18.48 -2.95 -5.77
CA LEU A 112 18.51 -2.03 -6.90
C LEU A 112 19.72 -2.25 -7.81
N ALA A 113 20.87 -2.61 -7.25
CA ALA A 113 22.06 -2.98 -8.02
C ALA A 113 21.79 -4.23 -8.89
N GLN A 114 21.11 -5.24 -8.34
CA GLN A 114 20.66 -6.43 -9.08
C GLN A 114 19.56 -6.09 -10.12
N ALA A 115 18.86 -5.00 -9.93
CA ALA A 115 17.84 -4.50 -10.87
C ALA A 115 18.44 -3.60 -11.97
N GLY A 116 19.63 -3.89 -12.45
CA GLY A 116 20.27 -3.19 -13.57
C GLY A 116 20.95 -1.88 -13.16
N GLY A 117 21.45 -1.78 -11.93
CA GLY A 117 22.21 -0.62 -11.46
C GLY A 117 21.30 0.57 -11.10
N LEU A 118 20.08 0.32 -10.67
CA LEU A 118 19.14 1.37 -10.24
C LEU A 118 19.57 2.06 -8.93
N ASP A 119 20.46 1.46 -8.13
CA ASP A 119 21.02 2.01 -6.91
C ASP A 119 21.66 3.39 -7.12
N ALA A 120 22.34 3.60 -8.23
CA ALA A 120 22.93 4.89 -8.59
C ALA A 120 21.91 5.94 -9.10
N ARG A 121 20.65 5.54 -9.28
CA ARG A 121 19.60 6.37 -9.90
C ARG A 121 18.50 6.81 -8.96
N VAL A 122 18.41 6.23 -7.75
CA VAL A 122 17.35 6.55 -6.78
C VAL A 122 17.76 7.64 -5.80
N ASP A 123 16.79 8.31 -5.22
CA ASP A 123 16.95 9.21 -4.09
C ASP A 123 16.47 8.54 -2.80
N HIS A 124 17.43 8.13 -1.96
CA HIS A 124 17.15 7.48 -0.66
C HIS A 124 16.46 8.40 0.36
N GLY A 125 16.44 9.69 0.12
CA GLY A 125 15.66 10.65 0.90
C GLY A 125 14.17 10.66 0.57
N ARG A 126 13.75 9.98 -0.52
CA ARG A 126 12.41 10.00 -1.08
C ARG A 126 11.79 8.61 -1.19
N ILE A 127 11.63 7.96 -0.04
CA ILE A 127 11.03 6.63 0.08
C ILE A 127 9.62 6.75 0.64
N ALA A 128 8.66 6.14 -0.04
CA ALA A 128 7.29 5.98 0.39
C ALA A 128 6.90 4.50 0.52
N VAL A 129 5.88 4.22 1.33
CA VAL A 129 5.27 2.90 1.43
C VAL A 129 3.83 2.95 0.95
N VAL A 130 3.42 1.99 0.14
CA VAL A 130 2.05 1.85 -0.35
C VAL A 130 1.58 0.43 -0.09
N GLY A 131 0.32 0.26 0.28
CA GLY A 131 -0.23 -1.09 0.45
C GLY A 131 -1.72 -1.15 0.15
N HIS A 132 -2.20 -2.35 -0.17
CA HIS A 132 -3.61 -2.65 -0.36
C HIS A 132 -4.07 -3.68 0.67
N SER A 133 -5.26 -3.48 1.27
CA SER A 133 -5.87 -4.44 2.19
C SER A 133 -4.91 -4.80 3.36
N TRP A 134 -4.56 -6.06 3.58
CA TRP A 134 -3.53 -6.45 4.56
C TRP A 134 -2.16 -5.80 4.28
N GLY A 135 -1.86 -5.55 3.02
CA GLY A 135 -0.67 -4.78 2.65
C GLY A 135 -0.72 -3.35 3.13
N ALA A 136 -1.91 -2.75 3.15
CA ALA A 136 -2.10 -1.41 3.72
C ALA A 136 -1.93 -1.41 5.25
N GLN A 137 -2.39 -2.45 5.95
CA GLN A 137 -2.11 -2.62 7.38
C GLN A 137 -0.60 -2.77 7.64
N THR A 138 0.10 -3.54 6.79
CA THR A 138 1.56 -3.68 6.86
C THR A 138 2.28 -2.35 6.62
N ALA A 139 1.86 -1.61 5.59
CA ALA A 139 2.37 -0.27 5.29
C ALA A 139 2.10 0.72 6.43
N GLY A 140 0.90 0.66 7.02
CA GLY A 140 0.51 1.46 8.18
C GLY A 140 1.42 1.26 9.38
N ALA A 141 1.94 0.05 9.60
CA ALA A 141 2.90 -0.22 10.68
C ALA A 141 4.21 0.55 10.47
N LEU A 142 4.71 0.67 9.23
CA LEU A 142 5.91 1.47 8.92
C LEU A 142 5.64 2.98 9.04
N LEU A 143 4.37 3.40 9.01
CA LEU A 143 3.94 4.78 9.24
C LEU A 143 3.63 5.09 10.72
N GLY A 144 3.76 4.08 11.59
CA GLY A 144 3.60 4.22 13.04
C GLY A 144 2.34 3.61 13.64
N ALA A 145 1.43 3.05 12.85
CA ALA A 145 0.32 2.27 13.39
C ALA A 145 0.86 1.07 14.19
N ARG A 146 0.20 0.74 15.30
CA ARG A 146 0.59 -0.40 16.14
C ARG A 146 -0.50 -1.46 16.12
N VAL A 147 -0.19 -2.65 16.58
CA VAL A 147 -1.18 -3.69 16.81
C VAL A 147 -1.48 -3.74 18.29
N LEU A 148 -2.75 -3.64 18.65
CA LEU A 148 -3.22 -3.78 20.03
C LEU A 148 -3.14 -5.26 20.45
N ASP A 149 -2.71 -5.50 21.67
CA ASP A 149 -2.85 -6.82 22.30
C ASP A 149 -4.31 -7.12 22.69
N THR A 150 -4.55 -8.27 23.28
CA THR A 150 -5.89 -8.68 23.74
C THR A 150 -6.44 -7.80 24.86
N GLY A 151 -5.58 -7.08 25.58
CA GLY A 151 -5.94 -6.11 26.62
C GLY A 151 -6.17 -4.70 26.08
N GLY A 152 -6.00 -4.46 24.76
CA GLY A 152 -6.14 -3.15 24.14
C GLY A 152 -4.89 -2.27 24.32
N VAL A 153 -3.75 -2.84 24.72
CA VAL A 153 -2.51 -2.09 24.90
C VAL A 153 -1.72 -2.07 23.56
N PRO A 154 -1.25 -0.90 23.10
CA PRO A 154 -0.44 -0.80 21.89
C PRO A 154 0.87 -1.57 22.02
N GLY A 155 1.13 -2.47 21.07
CA GLY A 155 2.36 -3.22 20.97
C GLY A 155 3.58 -2.38 20.51
N ALA A 156 4.64 -3.06 20.08
CA ALA A 156 5.86 -2.42 19.59
C ALA A 156 5.58 -1.52 18.38
N SER A 157 6.38 -0.46 18.25
CA SER A 157 6.40 0.38 17.04
C SER A 157 7.32 -0.25 16.00
N PHE A 158 6.84 -0.26 14.75
CA PHE A 158 7.59 -0.67 13.57
C PHE A 158 7.78 0.48 12.58
N ALA A 159 7.58 1.72 13.04
CA ALA A 159 7.82 2.90 12.22
C ALA A 159 9.24 2.92 11.65
N HIS A 160 9.38 3.21 10.36
CA HIS A 160 10.68 3.22 9.69
C HIS A 160 11.11 4.64 9.32
N PRO A 161 12.27 5.14 9.82
CA PRO A 161 12.65 6.56 9.68
C PRO A 161 12.92 7.00 8.24
N ALA A 162 13.28 6.09 7.34
CA ALA A 162 13.48 6.40 5.92
C ALA A 162 12.16 6.62 5.17
N VAL A 163 11.02 6.11 5.68
CA VAL A 163 9.71 6.28 5.04
C VAL A 163 9.17 7.68 5.34
N LYS A 164 8.96 8.49 4.30
CA LYS A 164 8.54 9.89 4.42
C LYS A 164 7.03 10.06 4.38
N ALA A 165 6.34 9.23 3.61
CA ALA A 165 4.90 9.25 3.46
C ALA A 165 4.38 7.86 3.07
N GLY A 166 3.07 7.65 3.14
CA GLY A 166 2.49 6.41 2.66
C GLY A 166 1.08 6.53 2.11
N VAL A 167 0.64 5.46 1.44
CA VAL A 167 -0.73 5.34 0.96
C VAL A 167 -1.33 4.00 1.39
N LEU A 168 -2.49 4.07 2.03
CA LEU A 168 -3.22 2.92 2.54
C LEU A 168 -4.50 2.74 1.72
N ILE A 169 -4.48 1.76 0.82
CA ILE A 169 -5.61 1.47 -0.09
C ILE A 169 -6.50 0.42 0.56
N THR A 170 -7.77 0.74 0.81
CA THR A 170 -8.78 -0.12 1.46
C THR A 170 -8.23 -0.84 2.71
N VAL A 171 -7.60 -0.05 3.57
CA VAL A 171 -6.99 -0.56 4.80
C VAL A 171 -8.06 -0.99 5.80
N THR A 172 -7.80 -2.09 6.51
CA THR A 172 -8.71 -2.61 7.55
C THR A 172 -8.93 -1.61 8.67
N GLY A 173 -10.14 -1.52 9.19
CA GLY A 173 -10.47 -0.71 10.36
C GLY A 173 -10.07 -1.36 11.68
N THR A 174 -10.61 -0.82 12.79
CA THR A 174 -10.32 -1.28 14.15
C THR A 174 -10.90 -2.65 14.46
N GLY A 175 -10.35 -3.32 15.48
CA GLY A 175 -10.72 -4.67 15.88
C GLY A 175 -12.05 -4.83 16.60
N GLU A 176 -12.75 -3.73 16.91
CA GLU A 176 -14.00 -3.74 17.70
C GLU A 176 -15.17 -4.42 16.97
N SER A 177 -15.13 -4.44 15.65
CA SER A 177 -16.16 -5.03 14.79
C SER A 177 -15.76 -6.38 14.19
N LEU A 178 -14.68 -7.00 14.65
CA LEU A 178 -14.26 -8.31 14.15
C LEU A 178 -15.28 -9.40 14.53
N PRO A 179 -15.74 -10.23 13.57
CA PRO A 179 -16.60 -11.38 13.86
C PRO A 179 -15.83 -12.47 14.63
N PRO A 180 -16.51 -13.42 15.28
CA PRO A 180 -15.88 -14.46 16.10
C PRO A 180 -14.72 -15.20 15.42
N PHE A 181 -14.87 -15.54 14.14
CA PHE A 181 -13.81 -16.17 13.34
C PHE A 181 -12.54 -15.29 13.27
N ALA A 182 -12.71 -14.00 12.98
CA ALA A 182 -11.57 -13.09 12.87
C ALA A 182 -10.92 -12.80 14.22
N LEU A 183 -11.70 -12.76 15.31
CA LEU A 183 -11.18 -12.66 16.67
C LEU A 183 -10.30 -13.85 17.05
N GLU A 184 -10.67 -15.06 16.61
CA GLU A 184 -9.95 -16.29 16.91
C GLU A 184 -8.69 -16.45 16.06
N HIS A 185 -8.81 -16.25 14.74
CA HIS A 185 -7.73 -16.58 13.79
C HIS A 185 -6.86 -15.38 13.39
N LEU A 186 -7.36 -14.16 13.56
CA LEU A 186 -6.72 -12.92 13.13
C LEU A 186 -6.63 -11.89 14.27
N PRO A 187 -6.13 -12.28 15.46
CA PRO A 187 -6.12 -11.37 16.63
C PRO A 187 -5.27 -10.12 16.42
N PHE A 188 -4.45 -10.10 15.38
CA PHE A 188 -3.62 -8.96 14.97
C PHE A 188 -4.39 -7.90 14.16
N MET A 189 -5.61 -8.17 13.71
CA MET A 189 -6.45 -7.19 13.01
C MET A 189 -7.07 -6.16 13.99
N ARG A 190 -6.23 -5.63 14.86
CA ARG A 190 -6.55 -4.61 15.86
C ARG A 190 -5.56 -3.44 15.77
N PRO A 191 -5.58 -2.67 14.67
CA PRO A 191 -4.67 -1.55 14.51
C PRO A 191 -5.00 -0.44 15.51
N ASP A 192 -3.97 0.12 16.13
CA ASP A 192 -4.00 1.41 16.80
C ASP A 192 -3.52 2.49 15.82
N TYR A 193 -4.46 3.20 15.25
CA TYR A 193 -4.18 4.30 14.33
C TYR A 193 -3.80 5.60 15.05
N ALA A 194 -4.09 5.75 16.33
CA ALA A 194 -3.69 6.93 17.10
C ALA A 194 -2.16 7.10 17.17
N SER A 195 -1.43 5.99 17.06
CA SER A 195 0.04 6.00 16.98
C SER A 195 0.60 6.31 15.59
N MET A 196 -0.22 6.34 14.53
CA MET A 196 0.22 6.56 13.12
C MET A 196 0.41 8.04 12.82
N THR A 197 1.57 8.59 13.14
CA THR A 197 1.87 10.01 13.01
C THR A 197 2.41 10.44 11.64
N ALA A 198 3.01 9.54 10.87
CA ALA A 198 3.55 9.87 9.55
C ALA A 198 2.45 10.33 8.56
N PRO A 199 2.78 11.22 7.59
CA PRO A 199 1.84 11.64 6.56
C PRO A 199 1.30 10.44 5.77
N ALA A 200 -0.04 10.38 5.58
CA ALA A 200 -0.64 9.31 4.81
C ALA A 200 -1.88 9.75 4.03
N LEU A 201 -2.05 9.16 2.83
CA LEU A 201 -3.29 9.14 2.08
C LEU A 201 -4.02 7.82 2.36
N ILE A 202 -5.26 7.89 2.78
CA ILE A 202 -6.16 6.75 2.90
C ILE A 202 -7.07 6.76 1.66
N ILE A 203 -7.21 5.62 0.98
CA ILE A 203 -8.13 5.45 -0.15
C ILE A 203 -9.17 4.40 0.25
N ALA A 204 -10.45 4.76 0.20
CA ALA A 204 -11.55 3.90 0.62
C ALA A 204 -12.67 3.84 -0.44
N GLY A 205 -13.27 2.68 -0.58
CA GLY A 205 -14.44 2.46 -1.43
C GLY A 205 -15.74 2.64 -0.66
N GLY A 206 -16.70 3.38 -1.23
CA GLY A 206 -18.01 3.61 -0.62
C GLY A 206 -18.92 2.39 -0.58
N LYS A 207 -18.57 1.34 -1.33
CA LYS A 207 -19.24 0.03 -1.32
C LYS A 207 -18.36 -1.11 -0.85
N ASP A 208 -17.20 -0.79 -0.28
CA ASP A 208 -16.29 -1.81 0.23
C ASP A 208 -16.90 -2.56 1.42
N GLN A 209 -16.75 -3.87 1.42
CA GLN A 209 -17.21 -4.76 2.48
C GLN A 209 -16.18 -5.84 2.75
N SER A 210 -16.10 -6.27 3.99
CA SER A 210 -15.21 -7.35 4.41
C SER A 210 -15.93 -8.34 5.30
N ALA A 211 -15.73 -9.64 5.05
CA ALA A 211 -16.15 -10.68 5.97
C ALA A 211 -15.43 -10.61 7.33
N MET A 212 -14.37 -9.79 7.43
CA MET A 212 -13.60 -9.58 8.66
C MET A 212 -14.17 -8.46 9.53
N SER A 213 -15.31 -7.85 9.16
CA SER A 213 -15.98 -6.84 9.96
C SER A 213 -17.50 -6.99 9.91
N THR A 214 -18.16 -6.72 11.03
CA THR A 214 -19.63 -6.58 11.10
C THR A 214 -20.10 -5.20 10.66
N ARG A 215 -19.19 -4.25 10.44
CA ARG A 215 -19.44 -2.92 9.89
C ARG A 215 -19.37 -2.94 8.37
N GLY A 216 -19.96 -1.91 7.76
CA GLY A 216 -19.91 -1.68 6.32
C GLY A 216 -18.69 -0.87 5.88
N PRO A 217 -18.80 -0.08 4.78
CA PRO A 217 -17.71 0.70 4.20
C PRO A 217 -17.08 1.71 5.16
N ASP A 218 -17.79 2.17 6.18
CA ASP A 218 -17.29 3.07 7.21
C ASP A 218 -16.13 2.48 8.02
N TRP A 219 -15.99 1.14 8.07
CA TRP A 219 -14.87 0.47 8.71
C TRP A 219 -13.52 0.83 8.08
N PHE A 220 -13.49 1.01 6.77
CA PHE A 220 -12.28 1.35 6.03
C PHE A 220 -11.86 2.83 6.19
N LEU A 221 -12.66 3.63 6.91
CA LEU A 221 -12.35 5.03 7.21
C LEU A 221 -11.61 5.21 8.54
N ASP A 222 -11.53 4.18 9.39
CA ASP A 222 -10.95 4.26 10.74
C ASP A 222 -9.51 4.77 10.72
N ALA A 223 -8.70 4.35 9.75
CA ALA A 223 -7.32 4.82 9.61
C ALA A 223 -7.24 6.34 9.41
N TYR A 224 -8.18 6.93 8.66
CA TYR A 224 -8.26 8.38 8.51
C TYR A 224 -8.83 9.03 9.77
N GLN A 225 -9.92 8.50 10.30
CA GLN A 225 -10.65 9.12 11.40
C GLN A 225 -9.85 9.15 12.71
N LEU A 226 -9.13 8.06 13.01
CA LEU A 226 -8.48 7.85 14.31
C LEU A 226 -7.02 8.25 14.34
N SER A 227 -6.34 8.37 13.18
CA SER A 227 -4.95 8.83 13.19
C SER A 227 -4.83 10.35 13.36
N PRO A 228 -3.73 10.83 13.96
CA PRO A 228 -3.45 12.27 14.00
C PRO A 228 -3.13 12.84 12.61
N ALA A 229 -3.21 14.16 12.47
CA ALA A 229 -2.75 14.89 11.29
C ALA A 229 -1.22 14.75 11.08
N PRO A 230 -0.68 14.95 9.84
CA PRO A 230 -1.44 15.24 8.63
C PRO A 230 -1.96 13.96 7.94
N LYS A 231 -3.21 13.97 7.51
CA LYS A 231 -3.82 12.88 6.75
C LYS A 231 -4.72 13.39 5.63
N ARG A 232 -4.76 12.63 4.55
CA ARG A 232 -5.69 12.86 3.44
C ARG A 232 -6.56 11.62 3.22
N LEU A 233 -7.79 11.82 2.75
CA LEU A 233 -8.72 10.75 2.42
C LEU A 233 -9.23 10.95 1.00
N LEU A 234 -9.15 9.91 0.17
CA LEU A 234 -9.87 9.79 -1.08
C LEU A 234 -10.97 8.74 -0.89
N SER A 235 -12.24 9.15 -0.98
CA SER A 235 -13.38 8.24 -0.94
C SER A 235 -13.97 8.12 -2.35
N ILE A 236 -14.15 6.89 -2.84
CA ILE A 236 -14.68 6.57 -4.17
C ILE A 236 -16.05 5.94 -4.00
N ALA A 237 -17.13 6.66 -4.37
CA ALA A 237 -18.51 6.33 -4.02
C ALA A 237 -18.92 4.89 -4.38
N GLU A 238 -18.61 4.44 -5.61
CA GLU A 238 -18.98 3.13 -6.12
C GLU A 238 -17.82 2.11 -6.05
N GLY A 239 -16.76 2.41 -5.30
CA GLY A 239 -15.61 1.52 -5.15
C GLY A 239 -15.91 0.38 -4.19
N GLU A 240 -15.64 -0.84 -4.62
CA GLU A 240 -15.56 -2.03 -3.77
C GLU A 240 -14.10 -2.29 -3.33
N HIS A 241 -13.81 -3.45 -2.74
CA HIS A 241 -12.50 -3.73 -2.15
C HIS A 241 -11.32 -3.66 -3.14
N THR A 242 -11.55 -4.04 -4.40
CA THR A 242 -10.53 -3.99 -5.46
C THR A 242 -10.56 -2.70 -6.27
N LEU A 243 -11.41 -1.72 -5.92
CA LEU A 243 -11.50 -0.39 -6.55
C LEU A 243 -11.46 -0.43 -8.08
N GLY A 244 -12.22 -1.35 -8.66
CA GLY A 244 -12.35 -1.48 -10.12
C GLY A 244 -11.33 -2.41 -10.77
N GLY A 245 -10.51 -3.15 -9.99
CA GLY A 245 -9.56 -4.12 -10.51
C GLY A 245 -8.10 -3.74 -10.39
N ILE A 246 -7.73 -3.01 -9.32
CA ILE A 246 -6.33 -2.59 -9.07
C ILE A 246 -5.33 -3.75 -8.98
N ALA A 247 -5.80 -4.95 -8.64
CA ALA A 247 -4.94 -6.13 -8.49
C ALA A 247 -4.60 -6.81 -9.83
N GLY A 248 -5.29 -6.45 -10.91
CA GLY A 248 -5.07 -6.97 -12.27
C GLY A 248 -6.38 -7.25 -13.01
N GLU A 249 -6.34 -7.24 -14.33
CA GLU A 249 -7.52 -7.36 -15.20
C GLU A 249 -8.21 -8.74 -15.19
N ARG A 250 -7.55 -9.77 -14.65
CA ARG A 250 -8.03 -11.16 -14.67
C ARG A 250 -8.28 -11.72 -13.27
N VAL A 251 -8.65 -10.84 -12.35
CA VAL A 251 -8.84 -11.20 -10.95
C VAL A 251 -10.30 -11.53 -10.68
N ALA A 252 -10.57 -12.79 -10.38
CA ALA A 252 -11.94 -13.26 -10.10
C ALA A 252 -12.59 -12.58 -8.87
N GLU A 253 -11.81 -12.02 -7.98
CA GLU A 253 -12.28 -11.26 -6.82
C GLU A 253 -12.76 -9.85 -7.16
N THR A 254 -12.48 -9.34 -8.36
CA THR A 254 -13.00 -8.04 -8.80
C THR A 254 -14.47 -8.19 -9.22
N THR A 255 -15.33 -7.46 -8.55
CA THR A 255 -16.79 -7.47 -8.77
C THR A 255 -17.31 -6.12 -9.30
N ASP A 256 -16.44 -5.10 -9.35
CA ASP A 256 -16.76 -3.72 -9.75
C ASP A 256 -15.81 -3.20 -10.84
N GLU A 257 -15.46 -4.02 -11.83
CA GLU A 257 -14.49 -3.70 -12.88
C GLU A 257 -14.70 -2.30 -13.48
N ASN A 258 -13.69 -1.45 -13.35
CA ASN A 258 -13.74 -0.08 -13.84
C ASN A 258 -12.33 0.48 -14.10
N PRO A 259 -11.84 0.44 -15.36
CA PRO A 259 -10.50 0.92 -15.70
C PRO A 259 -10.28 2.42 -15.39
N ALA A 260 -11.32 3.25 -15.44
CA ALA A 260 -11.22 4.66 -15.11
C ALA A 260 -11.02 4.87 -13.59
N ARG A 261 -11.62 4.02 -12.76
CA ARG A 261 -11.41 4.01 -11.31
C ARG A 261 -10.00 3.55 -10.96
N VAL A 262 -9.50 2.50 -11.61
CA VAL A 262 -8.10 2.06 -11.47
C VAL A 262 -7.13 3.17 -11.82
N ALA A 263 -7.37 3.89 -12.93
CA ALA A 263 -6.58 5.04 -13.33
C ALA A 263 -6.63 6.16 -12.27
N LEU A 264 -7.82 6.46 -11.72
CA LEU A 264 -7.99 7.45 -10.65
C LEU A 264 -7.15 7.09 -9.41
N VAL A 265 -7.17 5.82 -8.98
CA VAL A 265 -6.37 5.35 -7.84
C VAL A 265 -4.87 5.51 -8.11
N ALA A 266 -4.39 5.11 -9.29
CA ALA A 266 -3.00 5.25 -9.67
C ALA A 266 -2.55 6.73 -9.71
N ASP A 267 -3.37 7.60 -10.31
CA ASP A 267 -3.14 9.04 -10.39
C ASP A 267 -3.11 9.67 -8.98
N ALA A 268 -4.04 9.29 -8.11
CA ALA A 268 -4.12 9.81 -6.74
C ALA A 268 -2.89 9.46 -5.91
N VAL A 269 -2.42 8.20 -6.00
CA VAL A 269 -1.18 7.78 -5.34
C VAL A 269 0.00 8.58 -5.86
N SER A 270 0.16 8.69 -7.19
CA SER A 270 1.25 9.46 -7.80
C SER A 270 1.20 10.93 -7.39
N ALA A 271 0.03 11.57 -7.51
CA ALA A 271 -0.14 12.98 -7.18
C ALA A 271 0.16 13.27 -5.70
N TYR A 272 -0.32 12.41 -4.80
CA TYR A 272 -0.07 12.54 -3.38
C TYR A 272 1.42 12.37 -3.04
N LEU A 273 2.06 11.33 -3.55
CA LEU A 273 3.46 11.06 -3.23
C LEU A 273 4.41 12.08 -3.86
N LEU A 274 4.13 12.56 -5.07
CA LEU A 274 4.93 13.64 -5.67
C LEU A 274 4.86 14.95 -4.87
N ASP A 275 3.70 15.26 -4.30
CA ASP A 275 3.51 16.39 -3.39
C ASP A 275 4.26 16.19 -2.05
N GLN A 276 4.11 15.01 -1.40
CA GLN A 276 4.72 14.74 -0.10
C GLN A 276 6.24 14.52 -0.15
N LEU A 277 6.79 14.22 -1.32
CA LEU A 277 8.23 14.02 -1.53
C LEU A 277 8.90 15.25 -2.17
N ASP A 278 8.22 16.39 -2.21
CA ASP A 278 8.70 17.67 -2.77
C ASP A 278 9.20 17.55 -4.22
N LEU A 279 8.43 16.83 -5.07
CA LEU A 279 8.76 16.60 -6.47
C LEU A 279 7.88 17.39 -7.44
N ASP A 280 6.56 17.36 -7.21
CA ASP A 280 5.58 18.08 -8.04
C ASP A 280 4.37 18.51 -7.20
N PRO A 281 4.30 19.76 -6.73
CA PRO A 281 3.21 20.25 -5.91
C PRO A 281 1.94 20.57 -6.70
N THR A 282 1.93 20.40 -8.02
CA THR A 282 0.81 20.86 -8.88
C THR A 282 -0.25 19.77 -9.08
N ARG A 283 0.13 18.49 -9.05
CA ARG A 283 -0.78 17.38 -9.36
C ARG A 283 -1.84 17.16 -8.30
N TRP A 284 -1.49 17.30 -7.02
CA TRP A 284 -2.47 17.11 -5.95
C TRP A 284 -3.59 18.15 -5.97
N PRO A 285 -3.31 19.46 -6.07
CA PRO A 285 -4.36 20.46 -6.27
C PRO A 285 -5.25 20.20 -7.49
N ALA A 286 -4.67 19.81 -8.62
CA ALA A 286 -5.45 19.46 -9.82
C ALA A 286 -6.39 18.26 -9.59
N LEU A 287 -5.97 17.26 -8.78
CA LEU A 287 -6.84 16.16 -8.39
C LEU A 287 -7.99 16.63 -7.47
N VAL A 288 -7.74 17.55 -6.55
CA VAL A 288 -8.76 18.16 -5.69
C VAL A 288 -9.81 18.92 -6.52
N GLU A 289 -9.38 19.66 -7.55
CA GLU A 289 -10.30 20.32 -8.49
C GLU A 289 -11.16 19.30 -9.24
N ARG A 290 -10.57 18.19 -9.71
CA ARG A 290 -11.30 17.09 -10.33
C ARG A 290 -12.33 16.47 -9.38
N ALA A 291 -12.01 16.32 -8.10
CA ALA A 291 -12.94 15.80 -7.09
C ALA A 291 -14.16 16.73 -6.96
N THR A 292 -13.95 18.04 -6.94
CA THR A 292 -15.02 19.03 -6.87
C THR A 292 -15.94 18.95 -8.11
N ALA A 293 -15.38 18.67 -9.28
CA ALA A 293 -16.11 18.57 -10.55
C ALA A 293 -16.76 17.19 -10.79
N SER A 294 -16.47 16.19 -9.96
CA SER A 294 -16.87 14.79 -10.18
C SER A 294 -18.33 14.48 -9.84
N ASN A 295 -19.10 15.46 -9.36
CA ASN A 295 -20.48 15.28 -8.91
C ASN A 295 -20.64 14.15 -7.85
N GLY A 296 -19.60 13.94 -7.02
CA GLY A 296 -19.63 12.96 -5.95
C GLY A 296 -19.16 11.55 -6.34
N GLU A 297 -18.68 11.33 -7.56
CA GLU A 297 -18.05 10.06 -7.93
C GLU A 297 -16.87 9.73 -7.00
N PHE A 298 -16.12 10.75 -6.62
CA PHE A 298 -15.11 10.66 -5.57
C PHE A 298 -14.96 11.99 -4.83
N THR A 299 -14.55 11.92 -3.59
CA THR A 299 -14.31 13.08 -2.72
C THR A 299 -12.94 13.04 -2.08
N ILE A 300 -12.40 14.21 -1.78
CA ILE A 300 -11.12 14.35 -1.07
C ILE A 300 -11.36 15.15 0.21
N ALA A 301 -10.91 14.60 1.33
CA ALA A 301 -10.87 15.27 2.63
C ALA A 301 -9.43 15.34 3.16
N ARG A 302 -9.16 16.29 4.07
CA ARG A 302 -7.85 16.44 4.72
C ARG A 302 -8.00 16.74 6.21
N LYS A 303 -6.99 16.37 6.94
CA LYS A 303 -6.68 16.72 8.33
C LYS A 303 -5.30 17.36 8.35
N ASP A 304 -5.21 18.63 8.73
CA ASP A 304 -3.95 19.38 8.84
C ASP A 304 -3.46 19.39 10.28
#